data_75e67c7b6f4e6130a0de289d2d823af8
#
_entry.id   75e67c7b6f4e6130a0de289d2d823af8
#
_cell.length_a   1.000
_cell.length_b   1.000
_cell.length_c   1.000
_cell.angle_alpha   90.00
_cell.angle_beta   90.00
_cell.angle_gamma   90.00
#
_symmetry.space_group_name_H-M   'P 1'
#
loop_
_entity.id
_entity.type
_entity.pdbx_description
1 polymer ?
#
loop_
_entity_poly.entity_id
_entity_poly.type
_entity_poly.pdbx_seq_one_letter_code
_entity_poly.pdbx_strand_id
1 'polypeptide(L)'
;MPRGNVPRQPSRSGRQEGARRAMGAALKSAPLKGTQSLQGRTAKNASARPTAGRAPLTAGKAPKAVALKKKSASGYDPLVPERVGRIIAGLDQLYPNATCALIHHSAWELLVATILSAQCTDARVNMVTPVLFEKYPTVQDFAALKPEQLEPDIRSTGFFRNKSKSVVGAARKVVADFGGNVPQTMEELLSLPGVARKTANVLLGTWFKKNEGVVVDTHVTRISRRLELTKQEDAKKIEEDLMRIISRERWTDFSHEVIWHGRKLCVARGPKCADCALETLCHAADKTWSTVEIHPDAQP
;
A
#
# COMPACT_ATOMS: atom_id res chain seq x y z
N MET A 1 -6.21 -51.20 -32.99
CA MET A 1 -7.37 -50.54 -32.37
C MET A 1 -7.82 -51.39 -31.20
N PRO A 2 -7.76 -50.91 -29.98
CA PRO A 2 -8.93 -51.00 -29.08
C PRO A 2 -9.19 -49.64 -28.38
N ARG A 3 -10.46 -49.42 -28.09
CA ARG A 3 -11.04 -48.20 -27.52
C ARG A 3 -10.81 -48.17 -26.00
N GLY A 4 -10.27 -47.07 -25.47
CA GLY A 4 -10.08 -46.85 -24.04
C GLY A 4 -11.34 -46.32 -23.36
N ASN A 5 -11.63 -46.87 -22.18
CA ASN A 5 -12.74 -46.54 -21.31
C ASN A 5 -12.58 -45.20 -20.62
N VAL A 6 -13.65 -44.40 -20.64
CA VAL A 6 -13.82 -43.16 -19.87
C VAL A 6 -14.53 -43.49 -18.54
N PRO A 7 -14.05 -43.09 -17.37
CA PRO A 7 -14.78 -43.27 -16.10
C PRO A 7 -15.90 -42.26 -15.94
N ARG A 8 -17.10 -42.74 -15.55
CA ARG A 8 -18.30 -41.96 -15.22
C ARG A 8 -18.18 -41.30 -13.84
N GLN A 9 -18.60 -40.05 -13.75
CA GLN A 9 -18.81 -39.36 -12.48
C GLN A 9 -20.02 -39.89 -11.71
N PRO A 10 -19.99 -39.95 -10.35
CA PRO A 10 -21.15 -40.29 -9.55
C PRO A 10 -22.11 -39.10 -9.36
N SER A 11 -23.41 -39.43 -9.45
CA SER A 11 -24.57 -38.59 -9.26
C SER A 11 -24.70 -38.09 -7.81
N ARG A 12 -25.01 -36.79 -7.64
CA ARG A 12 -25.47 -36.21 -6.37
C ARG A 12 -26.97 -36.44 -6.20
N SER A 13 -27.36 -37.12 -5.14
CA SER A 13 -28.68 -37.02 -4.54
C SER A 13 -28.51 -36.80 -3.04
N GLY A 14 -29.28 -35.87 -2.49
CA GLY A 14 -29.28 -35.59 -1.05
C GLY A 14 -29.92 -34.26 -0.70
N ARG A 15 -31.24 -34.20 -0.80
CA ARG A 15 -32.10 -33.18 -0.25
C ARG A 15 -32.18 -33.34 1.27
N GLN A 16 -31.99 -32.26 2.05
CA GLN A 16 -32.51 -32.19 3.41
C GLN A 16 -33.20 -30.86 3.64
N GLU A 17 -34.49 -30.99 3.88
CA GLU A 17 -35.40 -29.99 4.43
C GLU A 17 -35.31 -29.93 5.98
N GLY A 18 -35.71 -28.79 6.53
CA GLY A 18 -36.13 -28.58 7.92
C GLY A 18 -35.22 -27.54 8.61
N ALA A 19 -35.69 -26.50 9.26
CA ALA A 19 -36.96 -26.16 9.80
C ALA A 19 -37.02 -24.64 10.06
N ARG A 20 -38.16 -24.04 9.79
CA ARG A 20 -38.57 -22.68 10.20
C ARG A 20 -38.79 -22.64 11.71
N ARG A 21 -38.30 -21.61 12.40
CA ARG A 21 -39.01 -21.06 13.58
C ARG A 21 -38.88 -19.55 13.58
N ALA A 22 -40.05 -18.94 13.48
CA ALA A 22 -40.31 -17.55 13.77
C ALA A 22 -40.51 -17.39 15.29
N MET A 23 -40.02 -16.30 15.83
CA MET A 23 -40.65 -15.59 16.94
C MET A 23 -40.13 -14.17 16.94
N GLY A 24 -40.93 -13.27 16.78
CA GLY A 24 -41.21 -11.96 16.96
C GLY A 24 -41.34 -11.56 18.41
N ALA A 25 -40.83 -10.40 18.75
CA ALA A 25 -41.34 -9.57 19.82
C ALA A 25 -40.85 -8.14 19.59
N ALA A 26 -41.82 -7.27 19.44
CA ALA A 26 -41.71 -5.82 19.42
C ALA A 26 -41.59 -5.29 20.85
N LEU A 27 -40.83 -4.22 21.07
CA LEU A 27 -40.95 -3.30 22.20
C LEU A 27 -40.43 -1.92 21.78
N LYS A 28 -41.38 -1.07 21.45
CA LYS A 28 -41.86 0.17 22.11
C LYS A 28 -40.78 1.24 22.40
N SER A 29 -40.98 2.29 21.67
CA SER A 29 -40.53 3.68 21.85
C SER A 29 -40.96 4.30 23.17
N ALA A 30 -40.12 5.19 23.74
CA ALA A 30 -40.58 6.36 24.49
C ALA A 30 -39.47 7.44 24.55
N PRO A 31 -39.85 8.73 24.55
CA PRO A 31 -38.92 9.86 24.40
C PRO A 31 -38.66 10.57 25.73
N LEU A 32 -37.55 11.29 25.85
CA LEU A 32 -37.30 12.28 26.91
C LEU A 32 -36.63 13.51 26.31
N LYS A 33 -37.34 14.58 26.34
CA LYS A 33 -37.26 15.90 26.97
C LYS A 33 -36.03 16.01 27.91
N GLY A 34 -35.25 17.07 27.91
CA GLY A 34 -35.50 18.46 27.95
C GLY A 34 -34.21 19.25 28.15
N THR A 35 -34.20 20.37 27.55
CA THR A 35 -33.40 21.58 27.71
C THR A 35 -33.02 21.95 29.15
N GLN A 36 -31.81 22.51 29.35
CA GLN A 36 -31.64 23.78 30.05
C GLN A 36 -30.25 24.39 29.83
N SER A 37 -30.29 25.59 29.31
CA SER A 37 -29.22 26.59 29.25
C SER A 37 -28.99 27.20 30.62
N LEU A 38 -27.75 27.54 30.95
CA LEU A 38 -27.48 28.68 31.89
C LEU A 38 -26.22 29.41 31.46
N GLN A 39 -26.46 30.69 31.19
CA GLN A 39 -25.50 31.74 30.93
C GLN A 39 -24.77 32.22 32.20
N GLY A 40 -23.53 32.65 32.03
CA GLY A 40 -23.01 33.89 32.52
C GLY A 40 -22.47 33.96 33.94
N ARG A 41 -21.22 34.36 34.06
CA ARG A 41 -20.84 35.60 34.73
C ARG A 41 -19.34 35.83 34.75
N THR A 42 -18.99 37.01 34.24
CA THR A 42 -17.73 37.73 34.41
C THR A 42 -17.51 38.20 35.84
N ALA A 43 -16.28 38.21 36.35
CA ALA A 43 -15.80 39.22 37.28
C ALA A 43 -14.28 39.36 37.25
N LYS A 44 -13.86 40.60 37.04
CA LYS A 44 -12.52 41.20 37.23
C LYS A 44 -12.20 41.40 38.70
N ASN A 45 -10.89 41.38 39.06
CA ASN A 45 -10.17 42.39 39.90
C ASN A 45 -8.82 41.77 40.26
N ALA A 46 -7.68 42.29 39.94
CA ALA A 46 -6.98 43.52 40.24
C ALA A 46 -6.30 43.57 41.65
N SER A 47 -4.98 43.84 41.55
CA SER A 47 -4.06 44.50 42.53
C SER A 47 -3.49 43.58 43.65
N ALA A 48 -2.24 43.61 44.03
CA ALA A 48 -1.17 44.58 44.13
C ALA A 48 0.15 43.87 44.57
N ARG A 49 1.28 44.46 44.19
CA ARG A 49 2.64 44.19 44.72
C ARG A 49 2.74 44.66 46.20
N PRO A 50 3.78 44.15 46.94
CA PRO A 50 5.00 44.92 47.01
C PRO A 50 6.32 44.10 47.01
N THR A 51 7.34 44.82 46.64
CA THR A 51 8.77 44.63 46.55
C THR A 51 9.46 44.24 47.85
N ALA A 52 10.50 43.35 47.76
CA ALA A 52 11.69 43.42 48.58
C ALA A 52 12.87 42.76 47.83
N GLY A 53 13.93 43.51 47.66
CA GLY A 53 15.11 43.16 46.93
C GLY A 53 16.03 42.16 47.66
N ARG A 54 16.77 41.39 46.86
CA ARG A 54 18.02 40.77 47.30
C ARG A 54 18.98 40.67 46.10
N ALA A 55 20.21 41.13 46.36
CA ALA A 55 21.30 41.27 45.43
C ALA A 55 21.76 39.94 44.81
N PRO A 56 22.45 39.96 43.63
CA PRO A 56 22.78 38.73 42.90
C PRO A 56 24.03 38.04 43.43
N LEU A 57 23.93 36.75 43.68
CA LEU A 57 25.06 35.87 43.86
C LEU A 57 25.54 35.44 42.45
N THR A 58 26.80 35.70 42.20
CA THR A 58 27.51 35.31 40.97
C THR A 58 27.46 33.81 40.73
N ALA A 59 26.71 33.37 39.75
CA ALA A 59 26.68 32.00 39.29
C ALA A 59 27.99 31.69 38.49
N GLY A 60 28.81 30.84 39.05
CA GLY A 60 29.95 30.25 38.37
C GLY A 60 29.57 29.52 37.09
N LYS A 61 30.27 29.75 36.01
CA LYS A 61 30.09 29.05 34.74
C LYS A 61 30.21 27.56 34.97
N ALA A 62 29.12 26.84 34.74
CA ALA A 62 29.13 25.38 34.58
C ALA A 62 30.08 24.97 33.42
N PRO A 63 30.85 23.90 33.59
CA PRO A 63 31.76 23.44 32.54
C PRO A 63 30.89 22.98 31.35
N LYS A 64 31.23 23.47 30.14
CA LYS A 64 30.68 23.02 28.89
C LYS A 64 30.84 21.50 28.81
N ALA A 65 29.72 20.78 28.78
CA ALA A 65 29.74 19.38 28.44
C ALA A 65 30.40 19.22 27.06
N VAL A 66 31.55 18.61 27.08
CA VAL A 66 32.20 18.15 25.85
C VAL A 66 31.29 17.10 25.27
N ALA A 67 30.66 17.43 24.15
CA ALA A 67 29.91 16.47 23.35
C ALA A 67 30.92 15.40 22.91
N LEU A 68 30.91 14.26 23.60
CA LEU A 68 31.55 13.05 23.15
C LEU A 68 30.97 12.75 21.74
N LYS A 69 31.79 13.03 20.72
CA LYS A 69 31.55 12.50 19.38
C LYS A 69 31.45 10.99 19.57
N LYS A 70 30.23 10.44 19.47
CA LYS A 70 30.00 9.00 19.32
C LYS A 70 30.87 8.58 18.14
N LYS A 71 31.99 7.90 18.39
CA LYS A 71 32.69 7.14 17.36
C LYS A 71 31.63 6.17 16.83
N SER A 72 31.26 6.28 15.55
CA SER A 72 30.49 5.25 14.86
C SER A 72 31.26 3.95 15.04
N ALA A 73 30.67 3.04 15.79
CA ALA A 73 31.22 1.71 15.95
C ALA A 73 31.08 1.02 14.61
N SER A 74 32.22 0.51 14.13
CA SER A 74 32.37 -0.39 12.98
C SER A 74 31.87 0.12 11.62
N GLY A 75 32.66 -0.09 10.58
CA GLY A 75 32.38 0.27 9.18
C GLY A 75 31.22 -0.48 8.53
N TYR A 76 30.11 -0.67 9.25
CA TYR A 76 28.86 -1.22 8.70
C TYR A 76 28.19 -0.16 7.82
N ASP A 77 28.04 -0.50 6.54
CA ASP A 77 27.24 0.25 5.58
C ASP A 77 26.14 -0.66 5.03
N PRO A 78 24.85 -0.40 5.33
CA PRO A 78 23.75 -1.23 4.84
C PRO A 78 23.60 -1.22 3.33
N LEU A 79 24.18 -0.23 2.63
CA LEU A 79 24.03 -0.04 1.19
C LEU A 79 25.22 -0.54 0.37
N VAL A 80 26.17 -1.28 0.99
CA VAL A 80 27.25 -1.88 0.19
C VAL A 80 26.65 -2.76 -0.93
N PRO A 81 27.15 -2.63 -2.18
CA PRO A 81 26.56 -3.32 -3.35
C PRO A 81 26.42 -4.83 -3.16
N GLU A 82 27.35 -5.43 -2.45
CA GLU A 82 27.38 -6.88 -2.17
C GLU A 82 26.17 -7.32 -1.33
N ARG A 83 25.86 -6.57 -0.27
CA ARG A 83 24.68 -6.85 0.57
C ARG A 83 23.38 -6.60 -0.20
N VAL A 84 23.28 -5.49 -0.92
CA VAL A 84 22.10 -5.18 -1.75
C VAL A 84 21.91 -6.28 -2.80
N GLY A 85 22.95 -6.71 -3.48
CA GLY A 85 22.92 -7.82 -4.44
C GLY A 85 22.43 -9.12 -3.83
N ARG A 86 22.86 -9.47 -2.61
CA ARG A 86 22.39 -10.64 -1.88
C ARG A 86 20.91 -10.54 -1.49
N ILE A 87 20.43 -9.35 -1.12
CA ILE A 87 19.00 -9.13 -0.84
C ILE A 87 18.17 -9.36 -2.10
N ILE A 88 18.57 -8.77 -3.23
CA ILE A 88 17.88 -8.94 -4.52
C ILE A 88 17.88 -10.42 -4.93
N ALA A 89 19.02 -11.08 -4.91
CA ALA A 89 19.12 -12.51 -5.25
C ALA A 89 18.25 -13.40 -4.34
N GLY A 90 18.18 -13.07 -3.05
CA GLY A 90 17.31 -13.78 -2.12
C GLY A 90 15.80 -13.56 -2.40
N LEU A 91 15.40 -12.38 -2.84
CA LEU A 91 14.03 -12.10 -3.29
C LEU A 91 13.71 -12.86 -4.57
N ASP A 92 14.60 -12.89 -5.56
CA ASP A 92 14.47 -13.68 -6.79
C ASP A 92 14.23 -15.17 -6.49
N GLN A 93 15.02 -15.73 -5.58
CA GLN A 93 14.88 -17.15 -5.18
C GLN A 93 13.57 -17.43 -4.46
N LEU A 94 13.12 -16.51 -3.61
CA LEU A 94 11.85 -16.65 -2.87
C LEU A 94 10.63 -16.47 -3.77
N TYR A 95 10.71 -15.63 -4.79
CA TYR A 95 9.57 -15.21 -5.60
C TYR A 95 9.88 -15.17 -7.11
N PRO A 96 10.40 -16.25 -7.72
CA PRO A 96 10.85 -16.25 -9.11
C PRO A 96 9.74 -15.93 -10.13
N ASN A 97 8.48 -16.06 -9.72
CA ASN A 97 7.31 -15.77 -10.56
C ASN A 97 6.44 -14.64 -9.98
N ALA A 98 7.05 -13.71 -9.24
CA ALA A 98 6.33 -12.57 -8.70
C ALA A 98 5.83 -11.67 -9.82
N THR A 99 4.52 -11.50 -9.90
CA THR A 99 3.86 -10.63 -10.87
C THR A 99 2.80 -9.78 -10.19
N CYS A 100 2.20 -8.86 -10.94
CA CYS A 100 1.07 -8.09 -10.50
C CYS A 100 -0.09 -9.01 -10.08
N ALA A 101 -0.61 -8.81 -8.88
CA ALA A 101 -1.71 -9.63 -8.35
C ALA A 101 -3.09 -9.24 -8.93
N LEU A 102 -3.21 -8.10 -9.61
CA LEU A 102 -4.42 -7.69 -10.30
C LEU A 102 -4.56 -8.46 -11.62
N ILE A 103 -5.68 -9.13 -11.81
CA ILE A 103 -5.99 -9.87 -13.04
C ILE A 103 -6.33 -8.85 -14.14
N HIS A 104 -5.67 -8.98 -15.28
CA HIS A 104 -5.83 -8.07 -16.44
C HIS A 104 -5.39 -8.75 -17.74
N HIS A 105 -6.01 -8.40 -18.84
CA HIS A 105 -5.72 -8.90 -20.18
C HIS A 105 -5.39 -7.77 -21.17
N SER A 106 -5.40 -6.51 -20.69
CA SER A 106 -5.03 -5.33 -21.49
C SER A 106 -4.46 -4.23 -20.59
N ALA A 107 -3.79 -3.23 -21.21
CA ALA A 107 -3.33 -2.03 -20.50
C ALA A 107 -4.50 -1.26 -19.86
N TRP A 108 -5.65 -1.20 -20.54
CA TRP A 108 -6.84 -0.56 -20.02
C TRP A 108 -7.39 -1.27 -18.79
N GLU A 109 -7.50 -2.59 -18.85
CA GLU A 109 -7.95 -3.38 -17.70
C GLU A 109 -7.02 -3.21 -16.49
N LEU A 110 -5.69 -3.22 -16.71
CA LEU A 110 -4.72 -2.96 -15.65
C LEU A 110 -4.88 -1.56 -15.06
N LEU A 111 -5.12 -0.54 -15.91
CA LEU A 111 -5.35 0.83 -15.44
C LEU A 111 -6.58 0.90 -14.55
N VAL A 112 -7.71 0.37 -15.01
CA VAL A 112 -8.97 0.34 -14.24
C VAL A 112 -8.77 -0.43 -12.94
N ALA A 113 -8.21 -1.64 -12.98
CA ALA A 113 -7.95 -2.45 -11.80
C ALA A 113 -7.06 -1.72 -10.78
N THR A 114 -6.03 -1.01 -11.26
CA THR A 114 -5.12 -0.23 -10.40
C THR A 114 -5.84 0.97 -9.77
N ILE A 115 -6.70 1.69 -10.49
CA ILE A 115 -7.53 2.76 -9.92
C ILE A 115 -8.47 2.17 -8.84
N LEU A 116 -9.09 1.01 -9.11
CA LEU A 116 -9.99 0.35 -8.17
C LEU A 116 -9.26 -0.20 -6.93
N SER A 117 -7.97 -0.51 -7.02
CA SER A 117 -7.19 -1.05 -5.90
C SER A 117 -6.81 -0.01 -4.83
N ALA A 118 -7.02 1.28 -5.09
CA ALA A 118 -6.78 2.33 -4.09
C ALA A 118 -7.62 2.07 -2.82
N GLN A 119 -6.95 1.79 -1.69
CA GLN A 119 -7.57 1.42 -0.41
C GLN A 119 -8.56 0.23 -0.53
N CYS A 120 -8.27 -0.71 -1.41
CA CYS A 120 -9.03 -1.93 -1.61
C CYS A 120 -8.07 -3.10 -1.80
N THR A 121 -8.45 -4.29 -1.35
CA THR A 121 -7.62 -5.49 -1.54
C THR A 121 -7.69 -5.96 -3.00
N ASP A 122 -6.58 -6.50 -3.53
CA ASP A 122 -6.54 -7.04 -4.88
C ASP A 122 -7.56 -8.18 -5.06
N ALA A 123 -7.77 -9.02 -4.04
CA ALA A 123 -8.79 -10.06 -4.06
C ALA A 123 -10.20 -9.47 -4.31
N ARG A 124 -10.53 -8.35 -3.68
CA ARG A 124 -11.83 -7.68 -3.91
C ARG A 124 -11.91 -7.09 -5.31
N VAL A 125 -10.85 -6.46 -5.78
CA VAL A 125 -10.79 -5.92 -7.16
C VAL A 125 -10.97 -7.05 -8.17
N ASN A 126 -10.24 -8.16 -8.01
CA ASN A 126 -10.33 -9.32 -8.89
C ASN A 126 -11.69 -10.05 -8.86
N MET A 127 -12.52 -9.82 -7.85
CA MET A 127 -13.92 -10.29 -7.83
C MET A 127 -14.85 -9.37 -8.64
N VAL A 128 -14.51 -8.10 -8.78
CA VAL A 128 -15.34 -7.09 -9.44
C VAL A 128 -15.00 -6.97 -10.93
N THR A 129 -13.71 -6.96 -11.25
CA THR A 129 -13.23 -6.63 -12.61
C THR A 129 -13.68 -7.60 -13.72
N PRO A 130 -13.81 -8.92 -13.53
CA PRO A 130 -14.27 -9.80 -14.59
C PRO A 130 -15.68 -9.45 -15.08
N VAL A 131 -16.63 -9.26 -14.15
CA VAL A 131 -18.02 -8.87 -14.48
C VAL A 131 -18.06 -7.46 -15.08
N LEU A 132 -17.18 -6.57 -14.59
CA LEU A 132 -17.07 -5.21 -15.10
C LEU A 132 -16.63 -5.18 -16.57
N PHE A 133 -15.59 -5.96 -16.91
CA PHE A 133 -15.03 -6.01 -18.26
C PHE A 133 -15.90 -6.84 -19.23
N GLU A 134 -16.68 -7.79 -18.73
CA GLU A 134 -17.71 -8.44 -19.53
C GLU A 134 -18.83 -7.45 -19.93
N LYS A 135 -19.24 -6.59 -18.99
CA LYS A 135 -20.29 -5.57 -19.20
C LYS A 135 -19.81 -4.40 -20.07
N TYR A 136 -18.54 -4.02 -19.93
CA TYR A 136 -17.90 -2.88 -20.61
C TYR A 136 -16.56 -3.34 -21.21
N PRO A 137 -16.54 -4.02 -22.36
CA PRO A 137 -15.33 -4.64 -22.89
C PRO A 137 -14.30 -3.67 -23.46
N THR A 138 -14.69 -2.44 -23.79
CA THR A 138 -13.79 -1.47 -24.43
C THR A 138 -13.65 -0.18 -23.63
N VAL A 139 -12.57 0.57 -23.86
CA VAL A 139 -12.38 1.91 -23.29
C VAL A 139 -13.49 2.87 -23.73
N GLN A 140 -14.03 2.70 -24.94
CA GLN A 140 -15.12 3.48 -25.49
C GLN A 140 -16.41 3.28 -24.68
N ASP A 141 -16.71 2.05 -24.25
CA ASP A 141 -17.85 1.75 -23.41
C ASP A 141 -17.77 2.52 -22.08
N PHE A 142 -16.58 2.52 -21.45
CA PHE A 142 -16.37 3.32 -20.24
C PHE A 142 -16.47 4.83 -20.48
N ALA A 143 -15.97 5.31 -21.63
CA ALA A 143 -16.02 6.73 -21.98
C ALA A 143 -17.45 7.25 -22.20
N ALA A 144 -18.35 6.39 -22.68
CA ALA A 144 -19.77 6.70 -22.92
C ALA A 144 -20.57 6.79 -21.62
N LEU A 145 -20.09 6.19 -20.51
CA LEU A 145 -20.79 6.22 -19.23
C LEU A 145 -20.83 7.61 -18.59
N LYS A 146 -21.88 7.82 -17.77
CA LYS A 146 -21.80 8.79 -16.66
C LYS A 146 -21.20 8.10 -15.44
N PRO A 147 -20.43 8.81 -14.58
CA PRO A 147 -19.85 8.20 -13.37
C PRO A 147 -20.88 7.46 -12.52
N GLU A 148 -22.09 7.99 -12.42
CA GLU A 148 -23.19 7.43 -11.61
C GLU A 148 -23.65 6.05 -12.10
N GLN A 149 -23.48 5.77 -13.40
CA GLN A 149 -23.84 4.47 -14.00
C GLN A 149 -22.80 3.38 -13.64
N LEU A 150 -21.55 3.76 -13.43
CA LEU A 150 -20.47 2.85 -13.04
C LEU A 150 -20.48 2.55 -11.51
N GLU A 151 -21.00 3.48 -10.69
CA GLU A 151 -20.95 3.37 -9.22
C GLU A 151 -21.51 2.05 -8.66
N PRO A 152 -22.69 1.54 -9.11
CA PRO A 152 -23.22 0.29 -8.60
C PRO A 152 -22.27 -0.90 -8.81
N ASP A 153 -21.63 -0.97 -9.98
CA ASP A 153 -20.80 -2.10 -10.39
C ASP A 153 -19.49 -2.17 -9.57
N ILE A 154 -18.95 -1.01 -9.16
CA ILE A 154 -17.69 -0.92 -8.40
C ILE A 154 -17.88 -0.61 -6.92
N ARG A 155 -19.12 -0.57 -6.42
CA ARG A 155 -19.45 -0.13 -5.05
C ARG A 155 -18.66 -0.87 -3.97
N SER A 156 -18.46 -2.17 -4.14
CA SER A 156 -17.78 -3.02 -3.17
C SER A 156 -16.28 -2.74 -3.04
N THR A 157 -15.69 -1.95 -3.96
CA THR A 157 -14.27 -1.56 -3.89
C THR A 157 -14.01 -0.38 -2.95
N GLY A 158 -15.04 0.26 -2.40
CA GLY A 158 -14.93 1.46 -1.57
C GLY A 158 -14.58 2.72 -2.38
N PHE A 159 -14.83 3.91 -1.82
CA PHE A 159 -14.60 5.20 -2.50
C PHE A 159 -15.12 5.27 -3.94
N PHE A 160 -16.16 4.52 -4.22
CA PHE A 160 -16.69 4.23 -5.55
C PHE A 160 -17.06 5.50 -6.35
N ARG A 161 -17.54 6.58 -5.69
CA ARG A 161 -17.86 7.84 -6.35
C ARG A 161 -16.64 8.54 -6.95
N ASN A 162 -15.52 8.54 -6.23
CA ASN A 162 -14.29 9.12 -6.74
C ASN A 162 -13.65 8.20 -7.79
N LYS A 163 -13.71 6.88 -7.57
CA LYS A 163 -13.18 5.90 -8.51
C LYS A 163 -13.96 5.91 -9.82
N SER A 164 -15.29 5.99 -9.79
CA SER A 164 -16.10 6.09 -11.01
C SER A 164 -15.77 7.34 -11.81
N LYS A 165 -15.63 8.49 -11.15
CA LYS A 165 -15.19 9.74 -11.81
C LYS A 165 -13.82 9.59 -12.44
N SER A 166 -12.87 8.97 -11.73
CA SER A 166 -11.51 8.73 -12.23
C SER A 166 -11.50 7.80 -13.43
N VAL A 167 -12.18 6.66 -13.36
CA VAL A 167 -12.23 5.67 -14.45
C VAL A 167 -12.90 6.26 -15.70
N VAL A 168 -14.09 6.85 -15.55
CA VAL A 168 -14.80 7.46 -16.68
C VAL A 168 -14.03 8.64 -17.25
N GLY A 169 -13.43 9.48 -16.40
CA GLY A 169 -12.60 10.59 -16.83
C GLY A 169 -11.35 10.13 -17.58
N ALA A 170 -10.66 9.08 -17.08
CA ALA A 170 -9.51 8.49 -17.76
C ALA A 170 -9.92 7.89 -19.12
N ALA A 171 -11.05 7.16 -19.17
CA ALA A 171 -11.56 6.59 -20.42
C ALA A 171 -11.82 7.66 -21.48
N ARG A 172 -12.52 8.74 -21.12
CA ARG A 172 -12.79 9.85 -22.03
C ARG A 172 -11.52 10.49 -22.57
N LYS A 173 -10.53 10.70 -21.69
CA LYS A 173 -9.25 11.28 -22.09
C LYS A 173 -8.44 10.32 -22.98
N VAL A 174 -8.44 9.01 -22.66
CA VAL A 174 -7.79 8.00 -23.50
C VAL A 174 -8.41 7.95 -24.89
N VAL A 175 -9.74 8.06 -25.00
CA VAL A 175 -10.43 8.08 -26.30
C VAL A 175 -10.13 9.39 -27.05
N ALA A 176 -10.24 10.54 -26.38
CA ALA A 176 -10.13 11.85 -27.01
C ALA A 176 -8.70 12.18 -27.43
N ASP A 177 -7.72 11.96 -26.55
CA ASP A 177 -6.36 12.45 -26.74
C ASP A 177 -5.41 11.37 -27.29
N PHE A 178 -5.75 10.08 -27.09
CA PHE A 178 -4.87 8.96 -27.41
C PHE A 178 -5.52 7.91 -28.33
N GLY A 179 -6.64 8.28 -28.99
CA GLY A 179 -7.30 7.42 -29.97
C GLY A 179 -7.77 6.06 -29.42
N GLY A 180 -8.08 5.98 -28.11
CA GLY A 180 -8.52 4.76 -27.45
C GLY A 180 -7.38 3.85 -26.96
N ASN A 181 -6.11 4.25 -27.13
CA ASN A 181 -4.97 3.49 -26.64
C ASN A 181 -4.44 4.09 -25.34
N VAL A 182 -4.17 3.25 -24.34
CA VAL A 182 -3.54 3.71 -23.10
C VAL A 182 -2.15 4.25 -23.40
N PRO A 183 -1.82 5.48 -22.97
CA PRO A 183 -0.53 6.09 -23.27
C PRO A 183 0.62 5.34 -22.58
N GLN A 184 1.84 5.49 -23.12
CA GLN A 184 2.99 4.69 -22.76
C GLN A 184 4.17 5.50 -22.21
N THR A 185 3.95 6.75 -21.85
CA THR A 185 4.94 7.61 -21.21
C THR A 185 4.46 8.05 -19.82
N MET A 186 5.39 8.33 -18.94
CA MET A 186 5.06 8.82 -17.58
C MET A 186 4.24 10.10 -17.64
N GLU A 187 4.63 11.05 -18.49
CA GLU A 187 3.98 12.35 -18.62
C GLU A 187 2.51 12.21 -19.06
N GLU A 188 2.27 11.46 -20.12
CA GLU A 188 0.92 11.22 -20.65
C GLU A 188 0.04 10.49 -19.64
N LEU A 189 0.57 9.45 -18.96
CA LEU A 189 -0.16 8.71 -17.93
C LEU A 189 -0.56 9.60 -16.77
N LEU A 190 0.33 10.49 -16.31
CA LEU A 190 0.03 11.45 -15.24
C LEU A 190 -1.04 12.48 -15.64
N SER A 191 -1.28 12.68 -16.93
CA SER A 191 -2.36 13.54 -17.43
C SER A 191 -3.76 12.94 -17.25
N LEU A 192 -3.85 11.62 -17.03
CA LEU A 192 -5.12 10.91 -16.89
C LEU A 192 -5.72 11.11 -15.49
N PRO A 193 -7.04 11.38 -15.39
CA PRO A 193 -7.73 11.48 -14.10
C PRO A 193 -7.55 10.20 -13.25
N GLY A 194 -7.17 10.39 -11.99
CA GLY A 194 -6.98 9.30 -11.04
C GLY A 194 -5.67 8.52 -11.18
N VAL A 195 -4.78 8.95 -12.07
CA VAL A 195 -3.46 8.34 -12.26
C VAL A 195 -2.38 9.19 -11.58
N ALA A 196 -1.80 8.64 -10.54
CA ALA A 196 -0.61 9.17 -9.88
C ALA A 196 0.64 8.40 -10.33
N ARG A 197 1.84 8.90 -9.98
CA ARG A 197 3.13 8.29 -10.33
C ARG A 197 3.19 6.79 -10.03
N LYS A 198 2.67 6.36 -8.87
CA LYS A 198 2.60 4.93 -8.52
C LYS A 198 1.77 4.13 -9.54
N THR A 199 0.60 4.63 -9.94
CA THR A 199 -0.26 3.98 -10.94
C THR A 199 0.43 3.92 -12.29
N ALA A 200 1.09 4.99 -12.71
CA ALA A 200 1.85 5.04 -13.95
C ALA A 200 3.01 4.02 -13.94
N ASN A 201 3.77 3.93 -12.84
CA ASN A 201 4.84 2.93 -12.71
C ASN A 201 4.31 1.48 -12.78
N VAL A 202 3.14 1.20 -12.20
CA VAL A 202 2.51 -0.13 -12.33
C VAL A 202 2.22 -0.45 -13.80
N LEU A 203 1.63 0.47 -14.54
CA LEU A 203 1.33 0.25 -15.95
C LEU A 203 2.59 0.11 -16.80
N LEU A 204 3.52 1.04 -16.65
CA LEU A 204 4.76 1.06 -17.42
C LEU A 204 5.57 -0.20 -17.18
N GLY A 205 5.78 -0.59 -15.94
CA GLY A 205 6.56 -1.78 -15.61
C GLY A 205 5.83 -3.08 -15.91
N THR A 206 4.57 -3.21 -15.46
CA THR A 206 3.84 -4.48 -15.56
C THR A 206 3.39 -4.79 -16.97
N TRP A 207 2.76 -3.83 -17.66
CA TRP A 207 2.21 -4.06 -19.00
C TRP A 207 3.19 -3.72 -20.11
N PHE A 208 3.75 -2.51 -20.09
CA PHE A 208 4.60 -2.01 -21.18
C PHE A 208 6.07 -2.45 -21.07
N LYS A 209 6.46 -3.11 -19.97
CA LYS A 209 7.84 -3.55 -19.70
C LYS A 209 8.86 -2.41 -19.74
N LYS A 210 8.42 -1.22 -19.34
CA LYS A 210 9.24 0.00 -19.23
C LYS A 210 9.51 0.30 -17.77
N ASN A 211 10.75 0.15 -17.33
CA ASN A 211 11.18 0.46 -15.97
C ASN A 211 11.44 1.97 -15.83
N GLU A 212 10.41 2.73 -15.41
CA GLU A 212 10.48 4.19 -15.20
C GLU A 212 10.52 4.58 -13.72
N GLY A 213 10.35 3.61 -12.83
CA GLY A 213 10.46 3.79 -11.39
C GLY A 213 10.12 2.54 -10.60
N VAL A 214 10.46 2.55 -9.32
CA VAL A 214 10.09 1.51 -8.36
C VAL A 214 8.68 1.79 -7.83
N VAL A 215 7.80 0.80 -7.84
CA VAL A 215 6.45 0.93 -7.28
C VAL A 215 6.52 0.87 -5.75
N VAL A 216 6.45 2.02 -5.10
CA VAL A 216 6.49 2.11 -3.63
C VAL A 216 5.08 2.11 -3.05
N ASP A 217 4.71 0.99 -2.43
CA ASP A 217 3.49 0.85 -1.64
C ASP A 217 3.83 0.68 -0.14
N THR A 218 2.83 0.37 0.67
CA THR A 218 3.03 0.14 2.12
C THR A 218 3.92 -1.07 2.43
N HIS A 219 3.97 -2.08 1.54
CA HIS A 219 4.87 -3.22 1.68
C HIS A 219 6.30 -2.83 1.35
N VAL A 220 6.51 -2.17 0.20
CA VAL A 220 7.83 -1.69 -0.21
C VAL A 220 8.38 -0.71 0.81
N THR A 221 7.59 0.26 1.27
CA THR A 221 8.00 1.19 2.34
C THR A 221 8.51 0.45 3.58
N ARG A 222 7.70 -0.48 4.11
CA ARG A 222 8.03 -1.21 5.34
C ARG A 222 9.27 -2.08 5.19
N ILE A 223 9.35 -2.85 4.12
CA ILE A 223 10.41 -3.84 3.94
C ILE A 223 11.72 -3.17 3.57
N SER A 224 11.72 -2.16 2.71
CA SER A 224 12.94 -1.41 2.39
C SER A 224 13.54 -0.74 3.62
N ARG A 225 12.70 -0.26 4.56
CA ARG A 225 13.19 0.26 5.85
C ARG A 225 13.71 -0.85 6.76
N ARG A 226 13.00 -1.99 6.88
CA ARG A 226 13.47 -3.15 7.67
C ARG A 226 14.80 -3.72 7.15
N LEU A 227 15.00 -3.69 5.83
CA LEU A 227 16.24 -4.10 5.18
C LEU A 227 17.28 -2.97 5.09
N GLU A 228 16.98 -1.81 5.68
CA GLU A 228 17.88 -0.62 5.69
C GLU A 228 18.28 -0.13 4.29
N LEU A 229 17.46 -0.41 3.27
CA LEU A 229 17.68 0.08 1.91
C LEU A 229 17.34 1.58 1.78
N THR A 230 16.60 2.12 2.74
CA THR A 230 16.27 3.54 2.85
C THR A 230 15.95 3.90 4.30
N LYS A 231 16.17 5.17 4.66
CA LYS A 231 15.75 5.77 5.94
C LYS A 231 14.53 6.70 5.76
N GLN A 232 14.05 6.83 4.53
CA GLN A 232 12.94 7.73 4.20
C GLN A 232 11.58 7.13 4.59
N GLU A 233 10.58 8.02 4.74
CA GLU A 233 9.18 7.68 5.00
C GLU A 233 8.26 8.07 3.85
N ASP A 234 8.66 9.07 3.09
CA ASP A 234 7.95 9.54 1.92
C ASP A 234 8.19 8.61 0.73
N ALA A 235 7.09 8.16 0.08
CA ALA A 235 7.15 7.18 -1.00
C ALA A 235 8.01 7.62 -2.18
N LYS A 236 8.02 8.92 -2.52
CA LYS A 236 8.83 9.45 -3.63
C LYS A 236 10.32 9.41 -3.28
N LYS A 237 10.69 9.77 -2.06
CA LYS A 237 12.07 9.71 -1.60
C LYS A 237 12.57 8.27 -1.49
N ILE A 238 11.70 7.34 -1.05
CA ILE A 238 11.99 5.90 -1.04
C ILE A 238 12.24 5.40 -2.47
N GLU A 239 11.39 5.77 -3.42
CA GLU A 239 11.56 5.44 -4.84
C GLU A 239 12.93 5.93 -5.33
N GLU A 240 13.29 7.20 -5.06
CA GLU A 240 14.56 7.78 -5.44
C GLU A 240 15.76 7.04 -4.83
N ASP A 241 15.70 6.67 -3.53
CA ASP A 241 16.77 5.90 -2.87
C ASP A 241 16.91 4.52 -3.50
N LEU A 242 15.81 3.80 -3.71
CA LEU A 242 15.82 2.45 -4.30
C LEU A 242 16.34 2.46 -5.74
N MET A 243 15.97 3.45 -6.54
CA MET A 243 16.46 3.61 -7.91
C MET A 243 17.96 3.86 -8.01
N ARG A 244 18.61 4.38 -6.96
CA ARG A 244 20.08 4.57 -6.93
C ARG A 244 20.85 3.28 -6.65
N ILE A 245 20.26 2.35 -5.92
CA ILE A 245 20.95 1.14 -5.44
C ILE A 245 20.54 -0.13 -6.18
N ILE A 246 19.44 -0.09 -6.93
CA ILE A 246 18.89 -1.22 -7.71
C ILE A 246 19.04 -0.90 -9.18
N SER A 247 19.51 -1.85 -9.99
CA SER A 247 19.63 -1.68 -11.43
C SER A 247 18.25 -1.46 -12.08
N ARG A 248 18.19 -0.63 -13.12
CA ARG A 248 16.94 -0.21 -13.76
C ARG A 248 16.10 -1.40 -14.24
N GLU A 249 16.75 -2.42 -14.74
CA GLU A 249 16.12 -3.63 -15.28
C GLU A 249 15.32 -4.37 -14.20
N ARG A 250 15.68 -4.20 -12.92
CA ARG A 250 15.08 -4.90 -11.78
C ARG A 250 13.94 -4.14 -11.09
N TRP A 251 13.68 -2.88 -11.39
CA TRP A 251 12.76 -2.04 -10.63
C TRP A 251 11.34 -2.61 -10.52
N THR A 252 10.81 -3.13 -11.62
CA THR A 252 9.47 -3.72 -11.63
C THR A 252 9.42 -5.05 -10.87
N ASP A 253 10.36 -5.95 -11.15
CA ASP A 253 10.43 -7.27 -10.50
C ASP A 253 10.67 -7.13 -9.00
N PHE A 254 11.64 -6.33 -8.59
CA PHE A 254 11.87 -6.00 -7.19
C PHE A 254 10.60 -5.50 -6.48
N SER A 255 9.84 -4.62 -7.12
CA SER A 255 8.59 -4.12 -6.55
C SER A 255 7.60 -5.26 -6.29
N HIS A 256 7.40 -6.16 -7.25
CA HIS A 256 6.51 -7.30 -7.11
C HIS A 256 7.00 -8.29 -6.05
N GLU A 257 8.28 -8.63 -6.06
CA GLU A 257 8.90 -9.54 -5.10
C GLU A 257 8.76 -9.04 -3.67
N VAL A 258 9.05 -7.76 -3.43
CA VAL A 258 8.92 -7.14 -2.11
C VAL A 258 7.45 -7.10 -1.66
N ILE A 259 6.51 -6.82 -2.57
CA ILE A 259 5.08 -6.86 -2.25
C ILE A 259 4.67 -8.29 -1.84
N TRP A 260 5.08 -9.31 -2.60
CA TRP A 260 4.81 -10.70 -2.26
C TRP A 260 5.46 -11.12 -0.94
N HIS A 261 6.70 -10.71 -0.71
CA HIS A 261 7.41 -10.95 0.56
C HIS A 261 6.66 -10.32 1.74
N GLY A 262 6.17 -9.11 1.57
CA GLY A 262 5.41 -8.38 2.57
C GLY A 262 4.03 -8.96 2.88
N ARG A 263 3.46 -9.72 1.95
CA ARG A 263 2.18 -10.43 2.13
C ARG A 263 2.35 -11.79 2.78
N LYS A 264 3.42 -12.50 2.47
CA LYS A 264 3.61 -13.90 2.87
C LYS A 264 4.44 -14.06 4.14
N LEU A 265 5.57 -13.37 4.24
CA LEU A 265 6.57 -13.55 5.30
C LEU A 265 6.76 -12.31 6.16
N CYS A 266 7.17 -11.20 5.55
CA CYS A 266 7.50 -9.97 6.27
C CYS A 266 6.26 -9.12 6.52
N VAL A 267 5.26 -9.70 7.19
CA VAL A 267 3.99 -9.02 7.51
C VAL A 267 4.20 -7.89 8.53
N ALA A 268 3.22 -6.96 8.62
CA ALA A 268 3.37 -5.76 9.44
C ALA A 268 3.46 -6.05 10.95
N ARG A 269 2.75 -7.07 11.44
CA ARG A 269 2.75 -7.47 12.85
C ARG A 269 3.11 -8.94 12.95
N GLY A 270 4.16 -9.26 13.72
CA GLY A 270 4.64 -10.63 13.86
C GLY A 270 5.19 -11.22 12.55
N PRO A 271 6.23 -10.63 11.94
CA PRO A 271 6.82 -11.17 10.73
C PRO A 271 7.38 -12.57 10.98
N LYS A 272 7.33 -13.44 9.98
CA LYS A 272 7.78 -14.84 10.05
C LYS A 272 9.29 -14.91 9.78
N CYS A 273 10.09 -14.36 10.70
CA CYS A 273 11.54 -14.21 10.50
C CYS A 273 12.27 -15.56 10.45
N ALA A 274 11.80 -16.59 11.17
CA ALA A 274 12.38 -17.92 11.13
C ALA A 274 12.30 -18.60 9.74
N ASP A 275 11.29 -18.24 8.95
CA ASP A 275 11.08 -18.78 7.61
C ASP A 275 11.67 -17.88 6.50
N CYS A 276 12.35 -16.78 6.87
CA CYS A 276 12.80 -15.77 5.92
C CYS A 276 14.25 -16.01 5.49
N ALA A 277 14.48 -16.28 4.22
CA ALA A 277 15.84 -16.43 3.67
C ALA A 277 16.69 -15.16 3.72
N LEU A 278 16.06 -13.99 3.94
CA LEU A 278 16.76 -12.71 4.11
C LEU A 278 17.10 -12.42 5.58
N GLU A 279 16.83 -13.36 6.49
CA GLU A 279 16.96 -13.14 7.93
C GLU A 279 18.37 -12.64 8.32
N THR A 280 19.41 -13.30 7.81
CA THR A 280 20.82 -12.95 8.10
C THR A 280 21.27 -11.59 7.56
N LEU A 281 20.52 -11.02 6.62
CA LEU A 281 20.76 -9.71 6.02
C LEU A 281 19.87 -8.61 6.63
N CYS A 282 18.92 -8.99 7.48
CA CYS A 282 17.93 -8.07 8.05
C CYS A 282 18.30 -7.74 9.48
N HIS A 283 18.41 -6.44 9.79
CA HIS A 283 18.74 -5.94 11.13
C HIS A 283 17.57 -5.16 11.75
N ALA A 284 16.36 -5.38 11.26
CA ALA A 284 15.17 -4.70 11.78
C ALA A 284 14.99 -4.97 13.28
N ALA A 285 14.72 -3.91 14.05
CA ALA A 285 14.54 -4.00 15.50
C ALA A 285 13.27 -4.78 15.90
N ASP A 286 12.28 -4.90 14.99
CA ASP A 286 11.02 -5.62 15.20
C ASP A 286 11.03 -7.07 14.70
N LYS A 287 12.22 -7.67 14.51
CA LYS A 287 12.36 -9.11 14.21
C LYS A 287 11.74 -9.95 15.32
N THR A 288 11.03 -11.01 14.93
CA THR A 288 10.44 -11.98 15.87
C THR A 288 11.40 -13.13 16.20
N TRP A 289 12.44 -13.30 15.41
CA TRP A 289 13.47 -14.32 15.56
C TRP A 289 14.74 -13.90 14.82
N SER A 290 15.91 -14.22 15.35
CA SER A 290 17.19 -13.86 14.74
C SER A 290 18.29 -14.87 15.05
N THR A 291 19.10 -15.19 14.03
CA THR A 291 20.36 -15.96 14.16
C THR A 291 21.59 -15.03 14.21
N VAL A 292 21.40 -13.75 13.94
CA VAL A 292 22.46 -12.73 13.96
C VAL A 292 22.12 -11.64 14.97
N GLU A 293 23.13 -10.98 15.51
CA GLU A 293 22.92 -9.79 16.33
C GLU A 293 22.30 -8.68 15.46
N ILE A 294 21.32 -7.98 16.04
CA ILE A 294 20.74 -6.79 15.41
C ILE A 294 21.81 -5.70 15.46
N HIS A 295 22.12 -5.12 14.31
CA HIS A 295 23.10 -4.05 14.25
C HIS A 295 22.64 -2.86 15.12
N PRO A 296 23.51 -2.27 15.95
CA PRO A 296 23.14 -1.19 16.89
C PRO A 296 22.51 0.04 16.23
N ASP A 297 22.84 0.29 14.96
CA ASP A 297 22.29 1.41 14.18
C ASP A 297 21.09 1.02 13.31
N ALA A 298 20.61 -0.23 13.40
CA ALA A 298 19.41 -0.67 12.70
C ALA A 298 18.18 0.16 13.11
N GLN A 299 17.44 0.63 12.12
CA GLN A 299 16.21 1.40 12.33
C GLN A 299 15.00 0.49 12.09
N PRO A 300 13.98 0.53 12.96
CA PRO A 300 12.79 -0.29 12.85
C PRO A 300 11.93 0.03 11.61
#